data_68d461e6cdcc62cf61acf89b4346f86a
#
_entry.id   68d461e6cdcc62cf61acf89b4346f86a
#
_cell.length_a   1.000
_cell.length_b   1.000
_cell.length_c   1.000
_cell.angle_alpha   90.00
_cell.angle_beta   90.00
_cell.angle_gamma   90.00
#
_symmetry.space_group_name_H-M   'P 1'
#
loop_
_entity.id
_entity.type
_entity.pdbx_description
1 polymer ?
#
loop_
_entity_poly.entity_id
_entity_poly.type
_entity_poly.pdbx_seq_one_letter_code
_entity_poly.pdbx_strand_id
1 'polypeptide(L)'
;KLRRFGQAIVSPFSRRKTGGTASILRDSFLESVRTHLPQQDALKNALKAGLPPLGEHEEMFEFASKLNRDAADAIVSAIDRAIRDGRFSGLFDGISAVLAQQFLLLPYYFSFFHQNRERHLLRRLTGYGMERPSKEYRVGLFTDTLDDVNGVARFIRDMAEQARRKDYQFTIHTCSNHERFNIPNRRNFEPILSRRLPFYPELELNLPPVPEILEWADRQQFDAIHVSTPGPMGLCGWLVSKM
;
A
#
# COMPACT_ATOMS: atom_id res chain seq x y z
N LYS A 1 17.91 -12.91 -22.16
CA LYS A 1 18.13 -12.48 -20.75
C LYS A 1 16.79 -12.25 -20.02
N LEU A 2 15.78 -11.62 -20.61
CA LEU A 2 14.42 -11.47 -20.06
C LEU A 2 13.78 -12.82 -19.71
N ARG A 3 13.98 -13.85 -20.54
CA ARG A 3 13.55 -15.23 -20.26
C ARG A 3 14.25 -15.81 -19.02
N ARG A 4 15.54 -15.48 -18.80
CA ARG A 4 16.31 -15.92 -17.62
C ARG A 4 15.91 -15.16 -16.37
N PHE A 5 15.57 -13.86 -16.48
CA PHE A 5 15.11 -13.06 -15.35
C PHE A 5 13.73 -13.53 -14.88
N GLY A 6 12.79 -13.74 -15.81
CA GLY A 6 11.51 -14.38 -15.49
C GLY A 6 11.67 -15.79 -14.90
N GLN A 7 12.64 -16.58 -15.39
CA GLN A 7 12.94 -17.90 -14.83
C GLN A 7 13.61 -17.84 -13.45
N ALA A 8 14.44 -16.85 -13.17
CA ALA A 8 15.07 -16.67 -11.86
C ALA A 8 14.06 -16.28 -10.77
N ILE A 9 13.07 -15.46 -11.12
CA ILE A 9 11.98 -15.09 -10.19
C ILE A 9 10.99 -16.25 -10.01
N VAL A 10 10.75 -17.03 -11.05
CA VAL A 10 9.75 -18.11 -11.07
C VAL A 10 10.33 -19.47 -10.66
N SER A 11 11.66 -19.65 -10.68
CA SER A 11 12.30 -20.95 -10.42
C SER A 11 12.02 -21.53 -9.01
N PRO A 12 11.86 -20.73 -7.93
CA PRO A 12 11.45 -21.26 -6.63
C PRO A 12 10.03 -21.82 -6.62
N PHE A 13 9.17 -21.34 -7.53
CA PHE A 13 7.75 -21.72 -7.60
C PHE A 13 7.47 -22.83 -8.64
N SER A 14 8.46 -23.24 -9.42
CA SER A 14 8.26 -24.05 -10.63
C SER A 14 8.22 -25.56 -10.41
N ARG A 15 8.43 -26.08 -9.18
CA ARG A 15 8.65 -27.54 -8.97
C ARG A 15 7.54 -28.32 -8.26
N ARG A 16 6.39 -27.74 -7.95
CA ARG A 16 5.24 -28.52 -7.46
C ARG A 16 3.96 -28.06 -8.17
N LYS A 17 3.09 -29.00 -8.53
CA LYS A 17 1.67 -28.75 -8.81
C LYS A 17 1.05 -28.27 -7.49
N THR A 18 1.32 -27.05 -7.10
CA THR A 18 0.71 -26.40 -5.97
C THR A 18 -0.55 -25.73 -6.49
N GLY A 19 -1.68 -26.40 -6.33
CA GLY A 19 -2.96 -25.71 -6.36
C GLY A 19 -2.99 -24.70 -5.21
N GLY A 20 -3.80 -23.65 -5.30
CA GLY A 20 -3.97 -22.65 -4.23
C GLY A 20 -3.15 -21.38 -4.42
N THR A 21 -2.78 -20.75 -3.31
CA THR A 21 -2.17 -19.41 -3.23
C THR A 21 -0.99 -19.20 -4.17
N ALA A 22 -0.05 -20.14 -4.22
CA ALA A 22 1.17 -20.00 -5.02
C ALA A 22 0.91 -19.98 -6.54
N SER A 23 -0.08 -20.74 -7.02
CA SER A 23 -0.45 -20.71 -8.43
C SER A 23 -1.16 -19.40 -8.81
N ILE A 24 -2.04 -18.90 -7.95
CA ILE A 24 -2.74 -17.63 -8.15
C ILE A 24 -1.73 -16.48 -8.24
N LEU A 25 -0.80 -16.40 -7.29
CA LEU A 25 0.25 -15.38 -7.28
C LEU A 25 1.12 -15.43 -8.54
N ARG A 26 1.59 -16.63 -8.89
CA ARG A 26 2.44 -16.80 -10.06
C ARG A 26 1.73 -16.38 -11.34
N ASP A 27 0.51 -16.85 -11.54
CA ASP A 27 -0.21 -16.66 -12.79
C ASP A 27 -0.66 -15.20 -12.94
N SER A 28 -1.12 -14.55 -11.87
CA SER A 28 -1.45 -13.13 -11.87
C SER A 28 -0.20 -12.25 -12.09
N PHE A 29 0.92 -12.58 -11.44
CA PHE A 29 2.17 -11.86 -11.65
C PHE A 29 2.68 -11.97 -13.09
N LEU A 30 2.70 -13.17 -13.68
CA LEU A 30 3.15 -13.37 -15.05
C LEU A 30 2.26 -12.65 -16.05
N GLU A 31 0.96 -12.65 -15.85
CA GLU A 31 0.01 -11.94 -16.72
C GLU A 31 0.22 -10.44 -16.65
N SER A 32 0.35 -9.87 -15.46
CA SER A 32 0.60 -8.45 -15.25
C SER A 32 1.94 -8.02 -15.87
N VAL A 33 3.01 -8.80 -15.71
CA VAL A 33 4.30 -8.55 -16.36
C VAL A 33 4.17 -8.55 -17.89
N ARG A 34 3.40 -9.49 -18.45
CA ARG A 34 3.17 -9.56 -19.90
C ARG A 34 2.42 -8.34 -20.42
N THR A 35 1.49 -7.84 -19.64
CA THR A 35 0.62 -6.71 -20.01
C THR A 35 1.38 -5.38 -19.95
N HIS A 36 2.11 -5.13 -18.87
CA HIS A 36 2.70 -3.81 -18.63
C HIS A 36 4.14 -3.65 -19.09
N LEU A 37 4.97 -4.68 -19.00
CA LEU A 37 6.37 -4.58 -19.41
C LEU A 37 6.57 -4.14 -20.88
N PRO A 38 5.74 -4.54 -21.85
CA PRO A 38 5.87 -4.07 -23.24
C PRO A 38 5.67 -2.57 -23.43
N GLN A 39 5.00 -1.90 -22.49
CA GLN A 39 4.69 -0.47 -22.56
C GLN A 39 5.77 0.41 -21.91
N GLN A 40 6.76 -0.20 -21.26
CA GLN A 40 7.81 0.46 -20.51
C GLN A 40 9.16 0.30 -21.22
N ASP A 41 9.44 1.12 -22.25
CA ASP A 41 10.66 0.94 -23.05
C ASP A 41 11.93 1.25 -22.28
N ALA A 42 11.93 2.26 -21.40
CA ALA A 42 13.04 2.58 -20.54
C ALA A 42 13.33 1.43 -19.57
N LEU A 43 12.29 0.89 -18.92
CA LEU A 43 12.41 -0.26 -18.02
C LEU A 43 12.93 -1.52 -18.74
N LYS A 44 12.48 -1.78 -19.99
CA LYS A 44 13.02 -2.86 -20.82
C LYS A 44 14.50 -2.70 -21.09
N ASN A 45 14.94 -1.48 -21.40
CA ASN A 45 16.33 -1.19 -21.67
C ASN A 45 17.18 -1.32 -20.40
N ALA A 46 16.69 -0.84 -19.27
CA ALA A 46 17.34 -0.98 -17.98
C ALA A 46 17.48 -2.47 -17.57
N LEU A 47 16.42 -3.27 -17.71
CA LEU A 47 16.48 -4.71 -17.45
C LEU A 47 17.43 -5.46 -18.38
N LYS A 48 17.59 -5.00 -19.63
CA LYS A 48 18.59 -5.54 -20.56
C LYS A 48 20.01 -5.16 -20.18
N ALA A 49 20.23 -3.94 -19.70
CA ALA A 49 21.52 -3.43 -19.27
C ALA A 49 21.98 -4.00 -17.91
N GLY A 50 21.06 -4.51 -17.10
CA GLY A 50 21.36 -5.15 -15.81
C GLY A 50 21.34 -4.23 -14.60
N LEU A 51 21.25 -2.92 -14.80
CA LEU A 51 21.07 -1.90 -13.75
C LEU A 51 20.18 -0.79 -14.31
N PRO A 52 19.14 -0.34 -13.59
CA PRO A 52 18.39 0.82 -14.01
C PRO A 52 19.24 2.09 -13.87
N PRO A 53 19.27 2.98 -14.87
CA PRO A 53 19.83 4.32 -14.72
C PRO A 53 19.12 5.09 -13.60
N LEU A 54 19.83 5.99 -12.95
CA LEU A 54 19.36 6.78 -11.79
C LEU A 54 18.07 7.61 -12.02
N GLY A 55 17.65 7.82 -13.27
CA GLY A 55 16.45 8.58 -13.63
C GLY A 55 15.18 7.73 -13.77
N GLU A 56 15.25 6.41 -13.71
CA GLU A 56 14.13 5.49 -14.02
C GLU A 56 13.45 4.88 -12.77
N HIS A 57 13.78 5.37 -11.59
CA HIS A 57 13.20 4.86 -10.34
C HIS A 57 11.68 5.09 -10.26
N GLU A 58 11.18 6.21 -10.76
CA GLU A 58 9.76 6.51 -10.78
C GLU A 58 9.00 5.60 -11.73
N GLU A 59 9.56 5.30 -12.90
CA GLU A 59 8.96 4.34 -13.85
C GLU A 59 8.93 2.91 -13.28
N MET A 60 9.98 2.51 -12.56
CA MET A 60 10.02 1.22 -11.87
C MET A 60 8.97 1.15 -10.75
N PHE A 61 8.80 2.24 -9.99
CA PHE A 61 7.79 2.30 -8.95
C PHE A 61 6.37 2.24 -9.54
N GLU A 62 6.11 3.00 -10.59
CA GLU A 62 4.83 2.98 -11.30
C GLU A 62 4.53 1.58 -11.87
N PHE A 63 5.52 0.95 -12.48
CA PHE A 63 5.40 -0.42 -12.99
C PHE A 63 5.11 -1.42 -11.86
N ALA A 64 5.85 -1.36 -10.75
CA ALA A 64 5.64 -2.24 -9.60
C ALA A 64 4.25 -2.00 -8.96
N SER A 65 3.77 -0.77 -8.92
CA SER A 65 2.45 -0.41 -8.40
C SER A 65 1.32 -0.93 -9.30
N LYS A 66 1.46 -0.82 -10.62
CA LYS A 66 0.53 -1.44 -11.59
C LYS A 66 0.50 -2.95 -11.46
N LEU A 67 1.68 -3.56 -11.37
CA LEU A 67 1.83 -5.00 -11.16
C LEU A 67 1.12 -5.47 -9.88
N ASN A 68 1.26 -4.70 -8.81
CA ASN A 68 0.62 -4.98 -7.53
C ASN A 68 -0.91 -4.91 -7.64
N ARG A 69 -1.43 -3.88 -8.32
CA ARG A 69 -2.87 -3.69 -8.51
C ARG A 69 -3.50 -4.81 -9.32
N ASP A 70 -2.93 -5.13 -10.48
CA ASP A 70 -3.44 -6.19 -11.37
C ASP A 70 -3.43 -7.56 -10.71
N ALA A 71 -2.35 -7.86 -9.97
CA ALA A 71 -2.26 -9.10 -9.23
C ALA A 71 -3.29 -9.16 -8.10
N ALA A 72 -3.56 -8.04 -7.41
CA ALA A 72 -4.63 -7.96 -6.42
C ALA A 72 -5.99 -8.19 -7.06
N ASP A 73 -6.31 -7.57 -8.20
CA ASP A 73 -7.57 -7.74 -8.92
C ASP A 73 -7.79 -9.20 -9.37
N ALA A 74 -6.73 -9.85 -9.86
CA ALA A 74 -6.78 -11.26 -10.23
C ALA A 74 -7.06 -12.17 -9.03
N ILE A 75 -6.46 -11.88 -7.87
CA ILE A 75 -6.67 -12.62 -6.63
C ILE A 75 -8.09 -12.40 -6.11
N VAL A 76 -8.59 -11.16 -6.12
CA VAL A 76 -9.98 -10.82 -5.76
C VAL A 76 -10.96 -11.60 -6.62
N SER A 77 -10.72 -11.61 -7.94
CA SER A 77 -11.54 -12.39 -8.89
C SER A 77 -11.51 -13.90 -8.61
N ALA A 78 -10.38 -14.43 -8.16
CA ALA A 78 -10.26 -15.82 -7.75
C ALA A 78 -11.02 -16.12 -6.44
N ILE A 79 -10.99 -15.21 -5.48
CA ILE A 79 -11.77 -15.28 -4.23
C ILE A 79 -13.28 -15.30 -4.55
N ASP A 80 -13.74 -14.40 -5.41
CA ASP A 80 -15.14 -14.30 -5.78
C ASP A 80 -15.64 -15.57 -6.49
N ARG A 81 -14.82 -16.18 -7.34
CA ARG A 81 -15.13 -17.47 -7.94
C ARG A 81 -15.22 -18.58 -6.89
N ALA A 82 -14.25 -18.64 -5.97
CA ALA A 82 -14.24 -19.64 -4.91
C ALA A 82 -15.48 -19.55 -4.00
N ILE A 83 -15.91 -18.33 -3.67
CA ILE A 83 -17.13 -18.09 -2.89
C ILE A 83 -18.37 -18.58 -3.65
N ARG A 84 -18.51 -18.23 -4.94
CA ARG A 84 -19.64 -18.69 -5.77
C ARG A 84 -19.71 -20.20 -5.91
N ASP A 85 -18.54 -20.84 -5.97
CA ASP A 85 -18.43 -22.30 -6.07
C ASP A 85 -18.57 -23.03 -4.72
N GLY A 86 -18.81 -22.30 -3.61
CA GLY A 86 -18.94 -22.86 -2.26
C GLY A 86 -17.63 -23.43 -1.69
N ARG A 87 -16.49 -23.06 -2.26
CA ARG A 87 -15.16 -23.57 -1.87
C ARG A 87 -14.50 -22.64 -0.83
N PHE A 88 -14.82 -22.84 0.44
CA PHE A 88 -14.27 -22.01 1.52
C PHE A 88 -12.74 -22.04 1.64
N SER A 89 -12.09 -23.14 1.27
CA SER A 89 -10.63 -23.20 1.22
C SER A 89 -10.02 -22.17 0.25
N GLY A 90 -10.70 -21.92 -0.88
CA GLY A 90 -10.27 -20.94 -1.86
C GLY A 90 -10.32 -19.49 -1.36
N LEU A 91 -11.18 -19.20 -0.37
CA LEU A 91 -11.22 -17.89 0.29
C LEU A 91 -9.93 -17.64 1.10
N PHE A 92 -9.52 -18.61 1.93
CA PHE A 92 -8.28 -18.51 2.71
C PHE A 92 -7.05 -18.46 1.82
N ASP A 93 -7.03 -19.25 0.74
CA ASP A 93 -5.95 -19.24 -0.25
C ASP A 93 -5.85 -17.86 -0.92
N GLY A 94 -6.96 -17.24 -1.28
CA GLY A 94 -6.99 -15.92 -1.88
C GLY A 94 -6.50 -14.82 -0.94
N ILE A 95 -7.00 -14.79 0.31
CA ILE A 95 -6.56 -13.83 1.33
C ILE A 95 -5.05 -13.98 1.59
N SER A 96 -4.58 -15.23 1.75
CA SER A 96 -3.16 -15.52 1.95
C SER A 96 -2.32 -15.09 0.75
N ALA A 97 -2.84 -15.19 -0.47
CA ALA A 97 -2.19 -14.73 -1.69
C ALA A 97 -2.00 -13.21 -1.69
N VAL A 98 -3.05 -12.45 -1.35
CA VAL A 98 -2.97 -10.98 -1.26
C VAL A 98 -1.94 -10.56 -0.22
N LEU A 99 -1.99 -11.15 0.98
CA LEU A 99 -1.03 -10.83 2.05
C LEU A 99 0.39 -11.17 1.65
N ALA A 100 0.62 -12.34 1.05
CA ALA A 100 1.95 -12.76 0.59
C ALA A 100 2.48 -11.83 -0.51
N GLN A 101 1.63 -11.38 -1.43
CA GLN A 101 2.00 -10.43 -2.47
C GLN A 101 2.45 -9.09 -1.87
N GLN A 102 1.66 -8.52 -0.94
CA GLN A 102 2.04 -7.28 -0.27
C GLN A 102 3.38 -7.45 0.47
N PHE A 103 3.56 -8.55 1.16
CA PHE A 103 4.81 -8.84 1.88
C PHE A 103 6.01 -8.98 0.94
N LEU A 104 5.86 -9.61 -0.21
CA LEU A 104 6.94 -9.75 -1.20
C LEU A 104 7.37 -8.43 -1.84
N LEU A 105 6.46 -7.46 -1.95
CA LEU A 105 6.75 -6.15 -2.52
C LEU A 105 7.29 -5.15 -1.49
N LEU A 106 7.08 -5.37 -0.19
CA LEU A 106 7.56 -4.49 0.86
C LEU A 106 9.06 -4.17 0.77
N PRO A 107 9.99 -5.14 0.58
CA PRO A 107 11.41 -4.82 0.49
C PRO A 107 11.75 -3.88 -0.67
N TYR A 108 11.04 -4.02 -1.80
CA TYR A 108 11.20 -3.12 -2.94
C TYR A 108 10.76 -1.70 -2.59
N TYR A 109 9.57 -1.53 -2.00
CA TYR A 109 9.08 -0.21 -1.61
C TYR A 109 9.95 0.44 -0.54
N PHE A 110 10.38 -0.33 0.46
CA PHE A 110 11.31 0.19 1.47
C PHE A 110 12.64 0.63 0.85
N SER A 111 13.19 -0.14 -0.09
CA SER A 111 14.41 0.23 -0.79
C SER A 111 14.24 1.51 -1.61
N PHE A 112 13.10 1.65 -2.28
CA PHE A 112 12.77 2.84 -3.06
C PHE A 112 12.68 4.09 -2.19
N PHE A 113 11.93 4.03 -1.09
CA PHE A 113 11.75 5.17 -0.20
C PHE A 113 12.94 5.40 0.74
N HIS A 114 13.75 4.39 1.01
CA HIS A 114 14.94 4.53 1.84
C HIS A 114 15.97 5.50 1.24
N GLN A 115 16.02 5.65 -0.06
CA GLN A 115 16.85 6.66 -0.71
C GLN A 115 16.51 8.09 -0.27
N ASN A 116 15.28 8.32 0.18
CA ASN A 116 14.85 9.60 0.70
C ASN A 116 15.33 9.89 2.13
N ARG A 117 15.72 8.86 2.89
CA ARG A 117 16.30 9.02 4.23
C ARG A 117 17.61 9.80 4.25
N GLU A 118 18.39 9.70 3.20
CA GLU A 118 19.63 10.49 3.06
C GLU A 118 19.34 11.99 2.98
N ARG A 119 18.18 12.39 2.45
CA ARG A 119 17.75 13.80 2.47
C ARG A 119 17.49 14.29 3.90
N HIS A 120 16.94 13.46 4.78
CA HIS A 120 16.77 13.78 6.20
C HIS A 120 18.11 13.91 6.91
N LEU A 121 19.05 13.01 6.62
CA LEU A 121 20.41 13.09 7.15
C LEU A 121 21.11 14.35 6.67
N LEU A 122 21.06 14.64 5.37
CA LEU A 122 21.64 15.85 4.78
C LEU A 122 21.02 17.14 5.37
N ARG A 123 19.71 17.19 5.56
CA ARG A 123 19.03 18.31 6.22
C ARG A 123 19.52 18.50 7.66
N ARG A 124 19.68 17.38 8.41
CA ARG A 124 20.24 17.43 9.77
C ARG A 124 21.69 17.92 9.79
N LEU A 125 22.52 17.45 8.87
CA LEU A 125 23.94 17.81 8.81
C LEU A 125 24.16 19.25 8.32
N THR A 126 23.31 19.73 7.41
CA THR A 126 23.42 21.08 6.84
C THR A 126 22.69 22.15 7.65
N GLY A 127 21.91 21.76 8.66
CA GLY A 127 21.08 22.70 9.42
C GLY A 127 19.94 23.32 8.63
N TYR A 128 19.74 22.91 7.37
CA TYR A 128 18.69 23.43 6.53
C TYR A 128 17.34 22.80 6.91
N GLY A 129 16.42 23.62 7.48
CA GLY A 129 15.04 23.23 7.74
C GLY A 129 14.84 22.38 8.99
N MET A 130 15.64 22.59 10.05
CA MET A 130 15.62 21.75 11.26
C MET A 130 14.41 21.93 12.17
N GLU A 131 13.71 23.04 12.11
CA GLU A 131 12.47 23.22 12.90
C GLU A 131 11.43 23.94 12.05
N ARG A 132 10.38 23.23 11.66
CA ARG A 132 9.19 23.91 11.16
C ARG A 132 8.50 24.62 12.32
N PRO A 133 8.00 25.84 12.12
CA PRO A 133 7.10 26.46 13.09
C PRO A 133 5.99 25.46 13.47
N SER A 134 5.48 25.51 14.70
CA SER A 134 4.49 24.56 15.21
C SER A 134 3.23 24.45 14.32
N LYS A 135 2.87 25.51 13.59
CA LYS A 135 1.77 25.50 12.63
C LYS A 135 2.09 24.78 11.32
N GLU A 136 3.39 24.66 10.97
CA GLU A 136 3.83 23.93 9.79
C GLU A 136 4.18 22.47 10.08
N TYR A 137 4.09 22.08 11.36
CA TYR A 137 4.32 20.70 11.80
C TYR A 137 3.23 19.81 11.26
N ARG A 138 3.59 18.84 10.42
CA ARG A 138 2.67 17.98 9.68
C ARG A 138 2.45 16.68 10.43
N VAL A 139 1.20 16.43 10.79
CA VAL A 139 0.81 15.20 11.49
C VAL A 139 -0.09 14.36 10.60
N GLY A 140 0.29 13.11 10.38
CA GLY A 140 -0.54 12.09 9.72
C GLY A 140 -1.14 11.14 10.75
N LEU A 141 -2.46 11.04 10.82
CA LEU A 141 -3.16 10.06 11.65
C LEU A 141 -3.74 8.95 10.77
N PHE A 142 -3.43 7.70 11.08
CA PHE A 142 -3.91 6.52 10.37
C PHE A 142 -4.92 5.77 11.22
N THR A 143 -6.11 5.52 10.65
CA THR A 143 -7.22 4.89 11.37
C THR A 143 -8.11 4.07 10.44
N ASP A 144 -8.64 2.96 10.96
CA ASP A 144 -9.60 2.11 10.26
C ASP A 144 -11.05 2.43 10.65
N THR A 145 -11.28 3.21 11.73
CA THR A 145 -12.59 3.32 12.40
C THR A 145 -13.22 4.70 12.33
N LEU A 146 -12.77 5.58 11.42
CA LEU A 146 -13.25 6.97 11.39
C LEU A 146 -14.76 7.10 11.12
N ASP A 147 -15.31 6.19 10.34
CA ASP A 147 -16.72 6.16 9.95
C ASP A 147 -17.60 5.36 10.94
N ASP A 148 -17.00 4.79 11.98
CA ASP A 148 -17.72 4.06 13.02
C ASP A 148 -18.45 4.99 13.98
N VAL A 149 -19.45 4.41 14.66
CA VAL A 149 -20.17 5.08 15.73
C VAL A 149 -19.58 4.64 17.09
N ASN A 150 -18.38 5.13 17.38
CA ASN A 150 -17.69 4.83 18.62
C ASN A 150 -16.97 6.07 19.19
N GLY A 151 -16.49 5.96 20.41
CA GLY A 151 -15.81 7.07 21.12
C GLY A 151 -14.50 7.49 20.47
N VAL A 152 -13.74 6.54 19.90
CA VAL A 152 -12.46 6.82 19.23
C VAL A 152 -12.69 7.63 17.95
N ALA A 153 -13.63 7.21 17.12
CA ALA A 153 -13.99 7.92 15.90
C ALA A 153 -14.48 9.35 16.21
N ARG A 154 -15.30 9.50 17.26
CA ARG A 154 -15.75 10.83 17.71
C ARG A 154 -14.57 11.71 18.14
N PHE A 155 -13.68 11.17 18.96
CA PHE A 155 -12.49 11.90 19.41
C PHE A 155 -11.61 12.36 18.23
N ILE A 156 -11.40 11.49 17.24
CA ILE A 156 -10.60 11.83 16.05
C ILE A 156 -11.27 12.95 15.25
N ARG A 157 -12.60 12.89 15.07
CA ARG A 157 -13.36 13.95 14.38
C ARG A 157 -13.27 15.28 15.10
N ASP A 158 -13.43 15.28 16.44
CA ASP A 158 -13.30 16.48 17.26
C ASP A 158 -11.88 17.06 17.16
N MET A 159 -10.86 16.20 17.16
CA MET A 159 -9.46 16.59 16.99
C MET A 159 -9.19 17.21 15.60
N ALA A 160 -9.75 16.64 14.55
CA ALA A 160 -9.65 17.19 13.19
C ALA A 160 -10.27 18.59 13.09
N GLU A 161 -11.43 18.78 13.68
CA GLU A 161 -12.10 20.09 13.70
C GLU A 161 -11.31 21.13 14.50
N GLN A 162 -10.73 20.74 15.64
CA GLN A 162 -9.86 21.63 16.42
C GLN A 162 -8.58 21.99 15.65
N ALA A 163 -7.97 21.03 14.98
CA ALA A 163 -6.78 21.25 14.14
C ALA A 163 -7.10 22.25 13.02
N ARG A 164 -8.24 22.08 12.35
CA ARG A 164 -8.71 23.00 11.30
C ARG A 164 -8.93 24.43 11.84
N ARG A 165 -9.59 24.56 13.00
CA ARG A 165 -9.85 25.89 13.63
C ARG A 165 -8.58 26.62 14.00
N LYS A 166 -7.53 25.88 14.36
CA LYS A 166 -6.24 26.42 14.78
C LYS A 166 -5.20 26.47 13.67
N ASP A 167 -5.59 26.10 12.45
CA ASP A 167 -4.72 26.05 11.26
C ASP A 167 -3.48 25.14 11.45
N TYR A 168 -3.67 23.99 12.10
CA TYR A 168 -2.63 22.95 12.19
C TYR A 168 -2.67 22.03 10.99
N GLN A 169 -1.49 21.61 10.51
CA GLN A 169 -1.34 20.65 9.43
C GLN A 169 -1.56 19.22 9.93
N PHE A 170 -2.83 18.85 10.02
CA PHE A 170 -3.27 17.54 10.50
C PHE A 170 -4.10 16.84 9.44
N THR A 171 -3.66 15.65 8.99
CA THR A 171 -4.34 14.87 7.97
C THR A 171 -4.71 13.50 8.49
N ILE A 172 -5.95 13.08 8.27
CA ILE A 172 -6.45 11.77 8.65
C ILE A 172 -6.44 10.86 7.41
N HIS A 173 -5.86 9.68 7.55
CA HIS A 173 -5.75 8.67 6.51
C HIS A 173 -6.65 7.49 6.83
N THR A 174 -7.54 7.18 5.89
CA THR A 174 -8.51 6.08 5.99
C THR A 174 -8.49 5.24 4.71
N CYS A 175 -9.05 4.05 4.79
CA CYS A 175 -9.29 3.20 3.64
C CYS A 175 -10.70 2.63 3.73
N SER A 176 -11.62 3.16 2.94
CA SER A 176 -13.01 2.70 2.92
C SER A 176 -13.68 2.96 1.59
N ASN A 177 -14.68 2.14 1.24
CA ASN A 177 -15.54 2.37 0.07
C ASN A 177 -16.62 3.44 0.32
N HIS A 178 -16.92 3.72 1.59
CA HIS A 178 -17.97 4.61 1.99
C HIS A 178 -17.48 5.62 3.01
N GLU A 179 -17.57 6.88 2.66
CA GLU A 179 -17.30 7.99 3.56
C GLU A 179 -18.62 8.44 4.21
N ARG A 180 -18.82 8.05 5.45
CA ARG A 180 -20.04 8.40 6.19
C ARG A 180 -20.07 9.86 6.61
N PHE A 181 -18.89 10.42 6.91
CA PHE A 181 -18.74 11.78 7.39
C PHE A 181 -17.82 12.58 6.49
N ASN A 182 -18.26 13.75 6.07
CA ASN A 182 -17.40 14.71 5.39
C ASN A 182 -16.52 15.41 6.42
N ILE A 183 -15.27 14.97 6.54
CA ILE A 183 -14.32 15.47 7.52
C ILE A 183 -13.24 16.25 6.78
N PRO A 184 -13.01 17.53 7.14
CA PRO A 184 -11.92 18.29 6.58
C PRO A 184 -10.58 17.61 6.88
N ASN A 185 -9.65 17.70 5.93
CA ASN A 185 -8.31 17.08 6.04
C ASN A 185 -8.32 15.56 6.10
N ARG A 186 -9.37 14.90 5.59
CA ARG A 186 -9.37 13.46 5.37
C ARG A 186 -8.80 13.13 4.01
N ARG A 187 -7.86 12.17 3.97
CA ARG A 187 -7.45 11.46 2.77
C ARG A 187 -7.94 10.03 2.86
N ASN A 188 -8.94 9.69 2.07
CA ASN A 188 -9.42 8.33 1.92
C ASN A 188 -8.71 7.65 0.75
N PHE A 189 -8.25 6.42 0.95
CA PHE A 189 -7.71 5.56 -0.09
C PHE A 189 -8.76 4.52 -0.45
N GLU A 190 -8.93 4.27 -1.73
CA GLU A 190 -9.82 3.21 -2.20
C GLU A 190 -9.21 1.84 -1.88
N PRO A 191 -9.93 0.95 -1.19
CA PRO A 191 -9.40 -0.36 -0.85
C PRO A 191 -9.20 -1.22 -2.09
N ILE A 192 -8.08 -1.97 -2.14
CA ILE A 192 -7.84 -3.00 -3.16
C ILE A 192 -8.89 -4.12 -3.05
N LEU A 193 -9.23 -4.46 -1.81
CA LEU A 193 -10.23 -5.47 -1.48
C LEU A 193 -11.08 -4.96 -0.32
N SER A 194 -12.38 -5.04 -0.47
CA SER A 194 -13.35 -4.78 0.59
C SER A 194 -14.31 -5.95 0.71
N ARG A 195 -14.44 -6.52 1.90
CA ARG A 195 -15.33 -7.65 2.17
C ARG A 195 -15.90 -7.57 3.58
N ARG A 196 -17.19 -7.80 3.68
CA ARG A 196 -17.86 -8.02 4.97
C ARG A 196 -17.56 -9.42 5.48
N LEU A 197 -17.20 -9.51 6.75
CA LEU A 197 -16.91 -10.80 7.35
C LEU A 197 -18.22 -11.59 7.57
N PRO A 198 -18.30 -12.86 7.15
CA PRO A 198 -19.52 -13.66 7.27
C PRO A 198 -20.03 -13.79 8.71
N PHE A 199 -19.11 -13.78 9.69
CA PHE A 199 -19.43 -13.92 11.12
C PHE A 199 -19.64 -12.59 11.83
N TYR A 200 -19.24 -11.47 11.20
CA TYR A 200 -19.39 -10.10 11.69
C TYR A 200 -19.79 -9.19 10.53
N PRO A 201 -21.07 -9.18 10.11
CA PRO A 201 -21.52 -8.42 8.94
C PRO A 201 -21.34 -6.90 9.08
N GLU A 202 -21.22 -6.42 10.33
CA GLU A 202 -20.99 -5.01 10.65
C GLU A 202 -19.52 -4.60 10.43
N LEU A 203 -18.59 -5.58 10.39
CA LEU A 203 -17.17 -5.33 10.17
C LEU A 203 -16.82 -5.55 8.71
N GLU A 204 -16.44 -4.46 8.05
CA GLU A 204 -15.92 -4.48 6.70
C GLU A 204 -14.38 -4.49 6.75
N LEU A 205 -13.80 -5.56 6.23
CA LEU A 205 -12.36 -5.66 6.09
C LEU A 205 -11.94 -4.94 4.79
N ASN A 206 -11.26 -3.83 4.93
CA ASN A 206 -10.71 -3.06 3.82
C ASN A 206 -9.20 -3.27 3.75
N LEU A 207 -8.72 -3.78 2.60
CA LEU A 207 -7.29 -3.94 2.35
C LEU A 207 -6.75 -2.69 1.65
N PRO A 208 -5.86 -1.91 2.29
CA PRO A 208 -5.37 -0.66 1.74
C PRO A 208 -4.36 -0.86 0.61
N PRO A 209 -4.29 0.08 -0.35
CA PRO A 209 -3.27 0.11 -1.39
C PRO A 209 -1.94 0.61 -0.82
N VAL A 210 -1.17 -0.29 -0.21
CA VAL A 210 0.08 0.04 0.49
C VAL A 210 1.04 0.90 -0.35
N PRO A 211 1.31 0.61 -1.65
CA PRO A 211 2.20 1.43 -2.46
C PRO A 211 1.75 2.89 -2.57
N GLU A 212 0.46 3.12 -2.81
CA GLU A 212 -0.11 4.46 -2.95
C GLU A 212 -0.02 5.25 -1.63
N ILE A 213 -0.24 4.56 -0.52
CA ILE A 213 -0.13 5.16 0.82
C ILE A 213 1.30 5.57 1.11
N LEU A 214 2.28 4.70 0.80
CA LEU A 214 3.69 4.99 1.00
C LEU A 214 4.14 6.16 0.13
N GLU A 215 3.78 6.16 -1.17
CA GLU A 215 4.08 7.27 -2.08
C GLU A 215 3.45 8.59 -1.62
N TRP A 216 2.20 8.57 -1.20
CA TRP A 216 1.52 9.73 -0.65
C TRP A 216 2.24 10.26 0.59
N ALA A 217 2.54 9.38 1.53
CA ALA A 217 3.21 9.74 2.78
C ALA A 217 4.62 10.32 2.55
N ASP A 218 5.37 9.76 1.60
CA ASP A 218 6.67 10.30 1.20
C ASP A 218 6.55 11.73 0.68
N ARG A 219 5.57 12.01 -0.17
CA ARG A 219 5.31 13.37 -0.69
C ARG A 219 4.87 14.35 0.40
N GLN A 220 4.13 13.88 1.41
CA GLN A 220 3.64 14.74 2.50
C GLN A 220 4.73 15.14 3.48
N GLN A 221 5.79 14.34 3.62
CA GLN A 221 6.90 14.62 4.54
C GLN A 221 6.39 14.92 5.96
N PHE A 222 5.66 13.97 6.55
CA PHE A 222 5.12 14.07 7.90
C PHE A 222 6.21 14.17 8.95
N ASP A 223 6.03 15.05 9.93
CA ASP A 223 6.91 15.18 11.08
C ASP A 223 6.53 14.19 12.20
N ALA A 224 5.25 13.79 12.26
CA ALA A 224 4.77 12.76 13.18
C ALA A 224 3.68 11.89 12.54
N ILE A 225 3.71 10.62 12.88
CA ILE A 225 2.69 9.64 12.51
C ILE A 225 1.99 9.15 13.77
N HIS A 226 0.65 9.25 13.75
CA HIS A 226 -0.21 8.69 14.77
C HIS A 226 -0.96 7.49 14.21
N VAL A 227 -1.02 6.40 14.97
CA VAL A 227 -1.79 5.20 14.66
C VAL A 227 -2.84 5.03 15.75
N SER A 228 -4.12 5.06 15.40
CA SER A 228 -5.21 4.97 16.37
C SER A 228 -5.79 3.57 16.52
N THR A 229 -5.62 2.72 15.51
CA THR A 229 -6.17 1.35 15.48
C THR A 229 -5.11 0.36 15.01
N PRO A 230 -5.12 -0.88 15.50
CA PRO A 230 -4.19 -1.93 15.05
C PRO A 230 -4.65 -2.62 13.75
N GLY A 231 -5.57 -2.01 12.99
CA GLY A 231 -6.08 -2.56 11.73
C GLY A 231 -5.14 -2.35 10.55
N PRO A 232 -5.60 -2.66 9.31
CA PRO A 232 -4.80 -2.54 8.10
C PRO A 232 -4.22 -1.13 7.86
N MET A 233 -5.00 -0.07 8.10
CA MET A 233 -4.51 1.30 8.01
C MET A 233 -3.52 1.64 9.12
N GLY A 234 -3.72 1.11 10.32
CA GLY A 234 -2.76 1.26 11.40
C GLY A 234 -1.42 0.62 11.06
N LEU A 235 -1.42 -0.56 10.41
CA LEU A 235 -0.20 -1.18 9.91
C LEU A 235 0.48 -0.31 8.85
N CYS A 236 -0.27 0.29 7.93
CA CYS A 236 0.28 1.25 6.96
C CYS A 236 0.93 2.45 7.65
N GLY A 237 0.28 3.04 8.67
CA GLY A 237 0.85 4.14 9.45
C GLY A 237 2.16 3.73 10.16
N TRP A 238 2.20 2.52 10.69
CA TRP A 238 3.44 1.98 11.26
C TRP A 238 4.54 1.82 10.21
N LEU A 239 4.22 1.31 9.00
CA LEU A 239 5.19 1.21 7.91
C LEU A 239 5.71 2.59 7.50
N VAL A 240 4.82 3.58 7.32
CA VAL A 240 5.20 4.97 7.01
C VAL A 240 6.13 5.54 8.07
N SER A 241 5.91 5.22 9.35
CA SER A 241 6.80 5.68 10.44
C SER A 241 8.22 5.12 10.38
N LYS A 242 8.45 4.08 9.56
CA LYS A 242 9.77 3.45 9.37
C LYS A 242 10.49 3.94 8.13
N MET A 243 9.78 4.65 7.24
CA MET A 243 10.39 5.33 6.08
C MET A 243 11.17 6.56 6.51
#